data_c54fd24a20a477f1cf569885e52c91fa
#
_entry.id   c54fd24a20a477f1cf569885e52c91fa
#
_cell.length_a   1.000
_cell.length_b   1.000
_cell.length_c   1.000
_cell.angle_alpha   90.00
_cell.angle_beta   90.00
_cell.angle_gamma   90.00
#
_symmetry.space_group_name_H-M   'P 1'
#
loop_
_entity.id
_entity.type
_entity.pdbx_description
1 polymer ?
#
loop_
_entity_poly.entity_id
_entity_poly.type
_entity_poly.pdbx_seq_one_letter_code
_entity_poly.pdbx_strand_id
1 'polypeptide(L)'
;MLDAGADARAGDPDADADAAVARFVVITGGPGSGKSTLIDALEARGYARSHEAGRGVIQDQMAIGGHALPWCDRAAFAELMLGWEMRSHHLARRAHGPVFFDRGVPDVIGYLKLSALPVPAHLVAAAERFRYRRDVFIAPPWPEIYAQDTERKQDYAEAVRTWDAMVDTYAACGYRLIELPRASVDERCRFVLDAVTAEA
;
A
#
# COMPACT_ATOMS: atom_id res chain seq x y z
N MET A 1 -49.37 -10.19 25.74
CA MET A 1 -49.11 -9.15 24.76
C MET A 1 -47.59 -9.06 24.66
N LEU A 2 -47.03 -9.82 23.72
CA LEU A 2 -45.57 -9.96 23.55
C LEU A 2 -45.18 -8.98 22.43
N ASP A 3 -44.33 -8.05 22.78
CA ASP A 3 -43.79 -7.05 21.88
C ASP A 3 -42.73 -7.69 20.99
N ALA A 4 -42.87 -7.44 19.70
CA ALA A 4 -42.03 -8.02 18.63
C ALA A 4 -40.69 -7.32 18.62
N GLY A 5 -39.62 -8.12 18.74
CA GLY A 5 -38.24 -7.71 18.66
C GLY A 5 -37.93 -6.97 17.38
N ALA A 6 -37.14 -5.93 17.51
CA ALA A 6 -36.50 -5.20 16.43
C ALA A 6 -35.61 -6.11 15.60
N ASP A 7 -36.01 -6.34 14.37
CA ASP A 7 -35.23 -6.99 13.32
C ASP A 7 -34.06 -6.05 12.94
N ALA A 8 -32.90 -6.30 13.55
CA ALA A 8 -31.67 -5.66 13.14
C ALA A 8 -31.29 -6.24 11.76
N ARG A 9 -31.61 -5.50 10.70
CA ARG A 9 -31.18 -5.83 9.33
C ARG A 9 -29.65 -5.97 9.33
N ALA A 10 -29.18 -7.20 9.32
CA ALA A 10 -27.80 -7.50 8.97
C ALA A 10 -27.57 -6.95 7.55
N GLY A 11 -26.71 -5.94 7.40
CA GLY A 11 -26.31 -5.42 6.10
C GLY A 11 -25.72 -6.55 5.25
N ASP A 12 -25.83 -6.42 3.94
CA ASP A 12 -25.23 -7.34 2.99
C ASP A 12 -23.70 -7.33 3.20
N PRO A 13 -23.08 -8.45 3.59
CA PRO A 13 -21.64 -8.50 3.88
C PRO A 13 -20.77 -8.16 2.66
N ASP A 14 -21.27 -8.35 1.44
CA ASP A 14 -20.57 -8.01 0.22
C ASP A 14 -20.64 -6.50 -0.06
N ALA A 15 -21.77 -5.85 0.18
CA ALA A 15 -21.90 -4.40 0.07
C ALA A 15 -21.03 -3.65 1.11
N ASP A 16 -20.94 -4.18 2.34
CA ASP A 16 -20.05 -3.64 3.37
C ASP A 16 -18.56 -3.82 2.99
N ALA A 17 -18.22 -4.91 2.31
CA ALA A 17 -16.87 -5.16 1.83
C ALA A 17 -16.48 -4.16 0.71
N ASP A 18 -17.36 -3.92 -0.25
CA ASP A 18 -17.13 -2.99 -1.36
C ASP A 18 -17.03 -1.54 -0.87
N ALA A 19 -17.90 -1.14 0.07
CA ALA A 19 -17.84 0.18 0.70
C ALA A 19 -16.54 0.39 1.50
N ALA A 20 -16.00 -0.66 2.11
CA ALA A 20 -14.71 -0.58 2.79
C ALA A 20 -13.56 -0.41 1.79
N VAL A 21 -13.57 -1.17 0.68
CA VAL A 21 -12.54 -1.11 -0.37
C VAL A 21 -12.46 0.29 -1.00
N ALA A 22 -13.59 0.96 -1.23
CA ALA A 22 -13.62 2.33 -1.77
C ALA A 22 -12.85 3.36 -0.91
N ARG A 23 -12.64 3.07 0.38
CA ARG A 23 -11.90 3.93 1.34
C ARG A 23 -10.41 3.60 1.44
N PHE A 24 -9.94 2.50 0.87
CA PHE A 24 -8.55 2.04 0.96
C PHE A 24 -7.72 2.60 -0.17
N VAL A 25 -6.99 3.67 0.11
CA VAL A 25 -6.23 4.46 -0.85
C VAL A 25 -4.76 4.06 -0.79
N VAL A 26 -4.25 3.45 -1.84
CA VAL A 26 -2.83 3.07 -1.92
C VAL A 26 -1.99 4.20 -2.49
N ILE A 27 -0.83 4.42 -1.88
CA ILE A 27 0.25 5.27 -2.38
C ILE A 27 1.48 4.37 -2.58
N THR A 28 1.87 4.14 -3.83
CA THR A 28 3.01 3.29 -4.20
C THR A 28 4.10 4.08 -4.95
N GLY A 29 5.15 3.42 -5.40
CA GLY A 29 6.28 4.00 -6.16
C GLY A 29 7.64 3.62 -5.59
N GLY A 30 8.73 4.06 -6.24
CA GLY A 30 10.10 3.77 -5.85
C GLY A 30 10.51 4.31 -4.48
N PRO A 31 11.63 3.84 -3.92
CA PRO A 31 12.22 4.43 -2.71
C PRO A 31 12.62 5.89 -2.96
N GLY A 32 12.66 6.70 -1.90
CA GLY A 32 13.09 8.11 -1.98
C GLY A 32 12.15 9.06 -2.75
N SER A 33 10.93 8.62 -3.11
CA SER A 33 9.95 9.44 -3.87
C SER A 33 9.03 10.30 -3.00
N GLY A 34 9.29 10.40 -1.69
CA GLY A 34 8.53 11.23 -0.75
C GLY A 34 7.16 10.68 -0.34
N LYS A 35 6.92 9.36 -0.49
CA LYS A 35 5.65 8.71 -0.07
C LYS A 35 5.41 8.84 1.43
N SER A 36 6.39 8.43 2.23
CA SER A 36 6.24 8.45 3.70
C SER A 36 5.96 9.86 4.22
N THR A 37 6.67 10.87 3.69
CA THR A 37 6.42 12.28 4.05
C THR A 37 4.99 12.72 3.69
N LEU A 38 4.46 12.28 2.55
CA LEU A 38 3.07 12.56 2.16
C LEU A 38 2.08 11.86 3.10
N ILE A 39 2.31 10.57 3.40
CA ILE A 39 1.43 9.80 4.28
C ILE A 39 1.46 10.34 5.72
N ASP A 40 2.64 10.72 6.24
CA ASP A 40 2.78 11.37 7.54
C ASP A 40 2.00 12.70 7.59
N ALA A 41 2.01 13.47 6.50
CA ALA A 41 1.25 14.71 6.41
C ALA A 41 -0.27 14.48 6.31
N LEU A 42 -0.73 13.39 5.72
CA LEU A 42 -2.13 12.97 5.71
C LEU A 42 -2.57 12.48 7.11
N GLU A 43 -1.73 11.71 7.80
CA GLU A 43 -1.96 11.28 9.18
C GLU A 43 -2.06 12.49 10.13
N ALA A 44 -1.18 13.48 9.99
CA ALA A 44 -1.24 14.73 10.78
C ALA A 44 -2.54 15.53 10.54
N ARG A 45 -3.26 15.28 9.44
CA ARG A 45 -4.59 15.83 9.15
C ARG A 45 -5.74 14.96 9.68
N GLY A 46 -5.43 13.90 10.41
CA GLY A 46 -6.40 13.02 11.07
C GLY A 46 -6.86 11.82 10.23
N TYR A 47 -6.23 11.54 9.09
CA TYR A 47 -6.54 10.35 8.31
C TYR A 47 -5.83 9.11 8.86
N ALA A 48 -6.48 7.96 8.76
CA ALA A 48 -5.88 6.68 9.12
C ALA A 48 -4.85 6.24 8.06
N ARG A 49 -3.82 5.49 8.50
CA ARG A 49 -2.79 4.94 7.61
C ARG A 49 -2.46 3.49 7.91
N SER A 50 -1.84 2.80 6.95
CA SER A 50 -1.02 1.62 7.19
C SER A 50 0.47 1.99 7.13
N HIS A 51 1.31 1.20 7.81
CA HIS A 51 2.76 1.35 7.76
C HIS A 51 3.36 0.47 6.67
N GLU A 52 4.47 0.93 6.06
CA GLU A 52 5.20 0.19 5.04
C GLU A 52 5.66 -1.19 5.55
N ALA A 53 5.16 -2.26 4.94
CA ALA A 53 5.46 -3.63 5.33
C ALA A 53 6.95 -3.96 5.24
N GLY A 54 7.61 -3.59 4.15
CA GLY A 54 9.01 -3.92 3.91
C GLY A 54 9.94 -3.37 4.99
N ARG A 55 9.74 -2.12 5.43
CA ARG A 55 10.53 -1.53 6.51
C ARG A 55 10.27 -2.23 7.84
N GLY A 56 9.02 -2.48 8.19
CA GLY A 56 8.66 -3.16 9.43
C GLY A 56 9.27 -4.56 9.50
N VAL A 57 9.15 -5.34 8.44
CA VAL A 57 9.75 -6.70 8.37
C VAL A 57 11.27 -6.65 8.51
N ILE A 58 11.97 -5.69 7.86
CA ILE A 58 13.43 -5.56 8.03
C ILE A 58 13.78 -5.30 9.50
N GLN A 59 13.11 -4.35 10.14
CA GLN A 59 13.37 -4.00 11.55
C GLN A 59 13.13 -5.19 12.47
N ASP A 60 12.00 -5.89 12.31
CA ASP A 60 11.67 -7.06 13.12
C ASP A 60 12.66 -8.20 12.92
N GLN A 61 13.02 -8.53 11.66
CA GLN A 61 13.96 -9.59 11.35
C GLN A 61 15.37 -9.28 11.86
N MET A 62 15.82 -8.03 11.76
CA MET A 62 17.10 -7.61 12.32
C MET A 62 17.11 -7.70 13.85
N ALA A 63 16.01 -7.33 14.51
CA ALA A 63 15.91 -7.38 15.98
C ALA A 63 16.00 -8.79 16.55
N ILE A 64 15.51 -9.81 15.83
CA ILE A 64 15.48 -11.21 16.28
C ILE A 64 16.57 -12.08 15.65
N GLY A 65 17.45 -11.53 14.80
CA GLY A 65 18.45 -12.30 14.05
C GLY A 65 17.82 -13.21 12.99
N GLY A 66 16.67 -12.84 12.44
CA GLY A 66 15.94 -13.59 11.43
C GLY A 66 16.59 -13.52 10.04
N HIS A 67 16.14 -14.36 9.12
CA HIS A 67 16.72 -14.50 7.78
C HIS A 67 15.80 -13.96 6.67
N ALA A 68 14.55 -13.61 6.97
CA ALA A 68 13.59 -13.08 5.99
C ALA A 68 13.90 -11.61 5.68
N LEU A 69 15.01 -11.37 4.99
CA LEU A 69 15.57 -10.06 4.64
C LEU A 69 15.83 -9.98 3.14
N PRO A 70 15.71 -8.80 2.51
CA PRO A 70 15.86 -8.63 1.04
C PRO A 70 17.27 -9.00 0.53
N TRP A 71 18.26 -9.06 1.40
CA TRP A 71 19.64 -9.44 1.07
C TRP A 71 19.99 -10.88 1.53
N CYS A 72 19.07 -11.60 2.18
CA CYS A 72 19.32 -12.95 2.71
C CYS A 72 18.34 -13.96 2.11
N ASP A 73 17.04 -13.85 2.40
CA ASP A 73 15.98 -14.70 1.85
C ASP A 73 14.83 -13.83 1.33
N ARG A 74 14.88 -13.52 0.04
CA ARG A 74 13.88 -12.66 -0.63
C ARG A 74 12.49 -13.27 -0.69
N ALA A 75 12.41 -14.61 -0.79
CA ALA A 75 11.11 -15.28 -0.85
C ALA A 75 10.43 -15.24 0.53
N ALA A 76 11.13 -15.59 1.60
CA ALA A 76 10.61 -15.47 2.96
C ALA A 76 10.29 -14.00 3.32
N PHE A 77 11.09 -13.05 2.87
CA PHE A 77 10.81 -11.62 3.05
C PHE A 77 9.49 -11.21 2.37
N ALA A 78 9.24 -11.69 1.14
CA ALA A 78 7.98 -11.43 0.44
C ALA A 78 6.77 -12.04 1.17
N GLU A 79 6.90 -13.24 1.73
CA GLU A 79 5.83 -13.88 2.51
C GLU A 79 5.49 -13.09 3.78
N LEU A 80 6.49 -12.57 4.48
CA LEU A 80 6.26 -11.72 5.66
C LEU A 80 5.60 -10.38 5.27
N MET A 81 6.03 -9.76 4.16
CA MET A 81 5.36 -8.57 3.64
C MET A 81 3.91 -8.85 3.28
N LEU A 82 3.61 -9.98 2.62
CA LEU A 82 2.24 -10.37 2.30
C LEU A 82 1.38 -10.51 3.56
N GLY A 83 1.89 -11.22 4.58
CA GLY A 83 1.19 -11.36 5.86
C GLY A 83 0.90 -10.02 6.53
N TRP A 84 1.86 -9.09 6.47
CA TRP A 84 1.71 -7.72 6.98
C TRP A 84 0.63 -6.94 6.22
N GLU A 85 0.67 -6.96 4.88
CA GLU A 85 -0.31 -6.24 4.04
C GLU A 85 -1.73 -6.76 4.25
N MET A 86 -1.92 -8.09 4.31
CA MET A 86 -3.23 -8.69 4.61
C MET A 86 -3.71 -8.28 6.00
N ARG A 87 -2.82 -8.24 6.99
CA ARG A 87 -3.14 -7.78 8.35
C ARG A 87 -3.54 -6.31 8.37
N SER A 88 -2.80 -5.47 7.68
CA SER A 88 -3.08 -4.02 7.54
C SER A 88 -4.45 -3.80 6.90
N HIS A 89 -4.78 -4.55 5.84
CA HIS A 89 -6.07 -4.50 5.17
C HIS A 89 -7.22 -4.89 6.11
N HIS A 90 -7.07 -5.94 6.94
CA HIS A 90 -8.07 -6.32 7.93
C HIS A 90 -8.26 -5.24 9.01
N LEU A 91 -7.19 -4.63 9.47
CA LEU A 91 -7.25 -3.57 10.48
C LEU A 91 -7.94 -2.31 9.94
N ALA A 92 -7.66 -1.95 8.68
CA ALA A 92 -8.24 -0.80 8.00
C ALA A 92 -9.77 -0.83 7.92
N ARG A 93 -10.39 -2.02 7.90
CA ARG A 93 -11.86 -2.17 7.90
C ARG A 93 -12.53 -1.52 9.11
N ARG A 94 -11.80 -1.36 10.22
CA ARG A 94 -12.31 -0.76 11.47
C ARG A 94 -12.25 0.76 11.48
N ALA A 95 -11.51 1.36 10.55
CA ALA A 95 -11.39 2.81 10.46
C ALA A 95 -12.64 3.44 9.81
N HIS A 96 -12.91 4.67 10.20
CA HIS A 96 -13.93 5.50 9.54
C HIS A 96 -13.24 6.45 8.56
N GLY A 97 -13.79 6.58 7.35
CA GLY A 97 -13.22 7.42 6.29
C GLY A 97 -12.04 6.78 5.55
N PRO A 98 -11.30 7.57 4.73
CA PRO A 98 -10.16 7.10 3.96
C PRO A 98 -9.03 6.56 4.83
N VAL A 99 -8.42 5.45 4.39
CA VAL A 99 -7.20 4.88 4.97
C VAL A 99 -6.12 4.89 3.91
N PHE A 100 -5.00 5.55 4.19
CA PHE A 100 -3.88 5.64 3.26
C PHE A 100 -2.87 4.51 3.51
N PHE A 101 -2.68 3.67 2.51
CA PHE A 101 -1.75 2.55 2.57
C PHE A 101 -0.39 2.95 1.99
N ASP A 102 0.68 2.80 2.78
CA ASP A 102 2.05 2.88 2.27
C ASP A 102 2.38 1.56 1.61
N ARG A 103 2.08 1.44 0.32
CA ARG A 103 2.06 0.22 -0.50
C ARG A 103 0.86 -0.68 -0.21
N GLY A 104 0.81 -1.81 -0.93
CA GLY A 104 -0.24 -2.81 -0.79
C GLY A 104 0.19 -4.17 -1.31
N VAL A 105 -0.73 -5.14 -1.31
CA VAL A 105 -0.45 -6.51 -1.78
C VAL A 105 0.19 -6.56 -3.18
N PRO A 106 -0.21 -5.72 -4.18
CA PRO A 106 0.46 -5.71 -5.48
C PRO A 106 1.95 -5.32 -5.42
N ASP A 107 2.38 -4.51 -4.44
CA ASP A 107 3.81 -4.18 -4.28
C ASP A 107 4.65 -5.42 -3.96
N VAL A 108 4.09 -6.42 -3.27
CA VAL A 108 4.79 -7.69 -2.99
C VAL A 108 5.01 -8.48 -4.27
N ILE A 109 4.02 -8.49 -5.17
CA ILE A 109 4.15 -9.09 -6.52
C ILE A 109 5.24 -8.35 -7.32
N GLY A 110 5.19 -7.01 -7.32
CA GLY A 110 6.20 -6.17 -7.97
C GLY A 110 7.62 -6.41 -7.43
N TYR A 111 7.74 -6.57 -6.12
CA TYR A 111 9.01 -6.92 -5.47
C TYR A 111 9.57 -8.28 -5.94
N LEU A 112 8.74 -9.31 -6.03
CA LEU A 112 9.17 -10.61 -6.55
C LEU A 112 9.62 -10.55 -8.01
N LYS A 113 8.86 -9.86 -8.87
CA LYS A 113 9.23 -9.63 -10.27
C LYS A 113 10.56 -8.89 -10.38
N LEU A 114 10.74 -7.79 -9.63
CA LEU A 114 11.98 -7.03 -9.59
C LEU A 114 13.17 -7.85 -9.09
N SER A 115 12.90 -8.82 -8.21
CA SER A 115 13.90 -9.76 -7.67
C SER A 115 14.16 -10.96 -8.59
N ALA A 116 13.51 -11.02 -9.77
CA ALA A 116 13.54 -12.16 -10.70
C ALA A 116 13.10 -13.49 -10.04
N LEU A 117 12.17 -13.43 -9.10
CA LEU A 117 11.59 -14.58 -8.43
C LEU A 117 10.19 -14.91 -9.01
N PRO A 118 9.79 -16.19 -9.01
CA PRO A 118 8.45 -16.57 -9.42
C PRO A 118 7.40 -15.97 -8.47
N VAL A 119 6.24 -15.59 -9.02
CA VAL A 119 5.10 -15.14 -8.23
C VAL A 119 4.23 -16.36 -7.89
N PRO A 120 4.13 -16.78 -6.62
CA PRO A 120 3.32 -17.92 -6.22
C PRO A 120 1.82 -17.66 -6.44
N ALA A 121 1.04 -18.72 -6.71
CA ALA A 121 -0.39 -18.59 -6.97
C ALA A 121 -1.19 -17.97 -5.80
N HIS A 122 -0.78 -18.20 -4.56
CA HIS A 122 -1.44 -17.60 -3.39
C HIS A 122 -1.24 -16.08 -3.30
N LEU A 123 -0.13 -15.53 -3.81
CA LEU A 123 0.05 -14.08 -3.92
C LEU A 123 -0.89 -13.46 -4.94
N VAL A 124 -1.10 -14.15 -6.08
CA VAL A 124 -2.09 -13.72 -7.07
C VAL A 124 -3.48 -13.72 -6.46
N ALA A 125 -3.86 -14.82 -5.81
CA ALA A 125 -5.15 -14.93 -5.11
C ALA A 125 -5.30 -13.85 -4.00
N ALA A 126 -4.22 -13.50 -3.29
CA ALA A 126 -4.24 -12.42 -2.31
C ALA A 126 -4.50 -11.06 -2.96
N ALA A 127 -3.87 -10.75 -4.10
CA ALA A 127 -4.09 -9.50 -4.83
C ALA A 127 -5.52 -9.39 -5.40
N GLU A 128 -6.14 -10.52 -5.74
CA GLU A 128 -7.55 -10.58 -6.16
C GLU A 128 -8.52 -10.37 -4.99
N ARG A 129 -8.21 -10.89 -3.82
CA ARG A 129 -9.08 -10.86 -2.65
C ARG A 129 -8.94 -9.60 -1.79
N PHE A 130 -7.73 -9.11 -1.58
CA PHE A 130 -7.41 -7.93 -0.77
C PHE A 130 -7.35 -6.69 -1.66
N ARG A 131 -8.52 -6.28 -2.13
CA ARG A 131 -8.64 -5.16 -3.06
C ARG A 131 -8.57 -3.81 -2.34
N TYR A 132 -8.11 -2.82 -3.08
CA TYR A 132 -8.07 -1.42 -2.71
C TYR A 132 -8.95 -0.61 -3.67
N ARG A 133 -9.15 0.68 -3.39
CA ARG A 133 -9.78 1.61 -4.33
C ARG A 133 -9.12 1.45 -5.72
N ARG A 134 -9.95 1.56 -6.77
CA ARG A 134 -9.48 1.39 -8.15
C ARG A 134 -8.33 2.33 -8.51
N ASP A 135 -8.37 3.56 -7.97
CA ASP A 135 -7.36 4.58 -8.16
C ASP A 135 -6.25 4.43 -7.15
N VAL A 136 -5.06 4.18 -7.67
CA VAL A 136 -3.82 4.04 -6.90
C VAL A 136 -2.89 5.19 -7.26
N PHE A 137 -2.44 5.91 -6.26
CA PHE A 137 -1.48 6.99 -6.45
C PHE A 137 -0.07 6.42 -6.55
N ILE A 138 0.66 6.84 -7.58
CA ILE A 138 2.04 6.41 -7.78
C ILE A 138 2.98 7.62 -7.73
N ALA A 139 3.95 7.57 -6.81
CA ALA A 139 4.97 8.62 -6.68
C ALA A 139 6.07 8.40 -7.72
N PRO A 140 6.26 9.34 -8.67
CA PRO A 140 7.30 9.22 -9.69
C PRO A 140 8.70 9.31 -9.08
N PRO A 141 9.72 8.76 -9.76
CA PRO A 141 11.11 9.02 -9.41
C PRO A 141 11.37 10.55 -9.44
N TRP A 142 11.95 11.06 -8.37
CA TRP A 142 12.15 12.50 -8.21
C TRP A 142 13.58 12.79 -7.73
N PRO A 143 14.53 13.07 -8.64
CA PRO A 143 15.94 13.23 -8.31
C PRO A 143 16.21 14.30 -7.25
N GLU A 144 15.46 15.42 -7.29
CA GLU A 144 15.69 16.59 -6.43
C GLU A 144 15.42 16.34 -4.95
N ILE A 145 14.57 15.35 -4.62
CA ILE A 145 14.28 14.99 -3.24
C ILE A 145 14.81 13.59 -2.87
N TYR A 146 15.45 12.92 -3.85
CA TYR A 146 15.97 11.58 -3.61
C TYR A 146 17.07 11.63 -2.55
N ALA A 147 16.81 10.98 -1.41
CA ALA A 147 17.79 10.78 -0.35
C ALA A 147 17.95 9.29 -0.09
N GLN A 148 19.20 8.85 0.08
CA GLN A 148 19.46 7.49 0.51
C GLN A 148 19.01 7.31 1.96
N ASP A 149 18.27 6.23 2.22
CA ASP A 149 17.87 5.82 3.57
C ASP A 149 19.00 5.00 4.21
N THR A 150 19.21 5.15 5.51
CA THR A 150 20.21 4.38 6.27
C THR A 150 19.93 2.88 6.28
N GLU A 151 18.67 2.49 6.16
CA GLU A 151 18.22 1.09 6.13
C GLU A 151 18.23 0.47 4.72
N ARG A 152 18.18 1.30 3.66
CA ARG A 152 18.15 0.90 2.26
C ARG A 152 19.17 1.67 1.45
N LYS A 153 20.24 0.99 1.04
CA LYS A 153 21.31 1.55 0.20
C LYS A 153 20.95 1.47 -1.29
N GLN A 154 19.66 1.69 -1.62
CA GLN A 154 19.20 1.65 -3.00
C GLN A 154 19.67 2.91 -3.74
N ASP A 155 20.12 2.75 -4.99
CA ASP A 155 20.47 3.88 -5.84
C ASP A 155 19.25 4.44 -6.60
N TYR A 156 19.42 5.60 -7.26
CA TYR A 156 18.34 6.22 -8.01
C TYR A 156 17.85 5.36 -9.19
N ALA A 157 18.74 4.59 -9.81
CA ALA A 157 18.39 3.67 -10.89
C ALA A 157 17.49 2.55 -10.39
N GLU A 158 17.69 2.08 -9.17
CA GLU A 158 16.81 1.10 -8.53
C GLU A 158 15.43 1.72 -8.19
N ALA A 159 15.40 2.99 -7.81
CA ALA A 159 14.14 3.70 -7.59
C ALA A 159 13.30 3.78 -8.89
N VAL A 160 13.94 4.01 -10.03
CA VAL A 160 13.30 3.99 -11.35
C VAL A 160 12.80 2.59 -11.69
N ARG A 161 13.66 1.56 -11.59
CA ARG A 161 13.25 0.16 -11.85
C ARG A 161 12.10 -0.28 -10.95
N THR A 162 12.10 0.15 -9.70
CA THR A 162 11.01 -0.14 -8.77
C THR A 162 9.72 0.54 -9.22
N TRP A 163 9.79 1.80 -9.64
CA TRP A 163 8.63 2.51 -10.16
C TRP A 163 8.04 1.82 -11.39
N ASP A 164 8.87 1.47 -12.38
CA ASP A 164 8.44 0.73 -13.57
C ASP A 164 7.74 -0.60 -13.20
N ALA A 165 8.35 -1.38 -12.30
CA ALA A 165 7.78 -2.64 -11.84
C ALA A 165 6.42 -2.47 -11.13
N MET A 166 6.22 -1.38 -10.39
CA MET A 166 4.94 -1.06 -9.76
C MET A 166 3.91 -0.62 -10.79
N VAL A 167 4.28 0.20 -11.79
CA VAL A 167 3.39 0.57 -12.90
C VAL A 167 2.83 -0.67 -13.57
N ASP A 168 3.70 -1.58 -14.01
CA ASP A 168 3.32 -2.80 -14.71
C ASP A 168 2.47 -3.73 -13.84
N THR A 169 2.80 -3.83 -12.54
CA THR A 169 2.12 -4.74 -11.64
C THR A 169 0.72 -4.26 -11.28
N TYR A 170 0.56 -2.99 -10.94
CA TYR A 170 -0.75 -2.43 -10.62
C TYR A 170 -1.66 -2.40 -11.84
N ALA A 171 -1.14 -2.07 -13.03
CA ALA A 171 -1.89 -2.16 -14.28
C ALA A 171 -2.36 -3.60 -14.56
N ALA A 172 -1.48 -4.60 -14.39
CA ALA A 172 -1.84 -6.02 -14.55
C ALA A 172 -2.88 -6.49 -13.52
N CYS A 173 -2.90 -5.91 -12.31
CA CYS A 173 -3.91 -6.16 -11.29
C CYS A 173 -5.24 -5.39 -11.52
N GLY A 174 -5.36 -4.60 -12.61
CA GLY A 174 -6.58 -3.89 -13.00
C GLY A 174 -6.83 -2.58 -12.25
N TYR A 175 -5.80 -1.96 -11.65
CA TYR A 175 -5.87 -0.63 -11.04
C TYR A 175 -5.63 0.47 -12.07
N ARG A 176 -6.18 1.66 -11.81
CA ARG A 176 -5.87 2.90 -12.52
C ARG A 176 -4.80 3.65 -11.74
N LEU A 177 -3.66 3.92 -12.37
CA LEU A 177 -2.59 4.67 -11.74
C LEU A 177 -2.78 6.18 -11.97
N ILE A 178 -2.64 6.94 -10.88
CA ILE A 178 -2.62 8.41 -10.88
C ILE A 178 -1.25 8.86 -10.41
N GLU A 179 -0.47 9.45 -11.30
CA GLU A 179 0.85 9.95 -10.96
C GLU A 179 0.76 11.17 -10.04
N LEU A 180 1.49 11.13 -8.92
CA LEU A 180 1.58 12.25 -8.00
C LEU A 180 2.42 13.39 -8.58
N PRO A 181 2.00 14.66 -8.40
CA PRO A 181 2.79 15.79 -8.88
C PRO A 181 4.11 15.91 -8.11
N ARG A 182 5.16 16.38 -8.81
CA ARG A 182 6.43 16.80 -8.18
C ARG A 182 6.26 18.21 -7.62
N ALA A 183 5.65 18.28 -6.45
CA ALA A 183 5.22 19.51 -5.81
C ALA A 183 5.42 19.42 -4.29
N SER A 184 5.14 20.49 -3.57
CA SER A 184 5.23 20.52 -2.10
C SER A 184 4.33 19.45 -1.47
N VAL A 185 4.64 19.05 -0.25
CA VAL A 185 3.85 18.05 0.51
C VAL A 185 2.39 18.49 0.62
N ASP A 186 2.14 19.77 0.87
CA ASP A 186 0.78 20.32 1.00
C ASP A 186 -0.01 20.27 -0.31
N GLU A 187 0.63 20.54 -1.44
CA GLU A 187 0.00 20.42 -2.77
C GLU A 187 -0.30 18.96 -3.11
N ARG A 188 0.62 18.05 -2.79
CA ARG A 188 0.40 16.60 -2.97
C ARG A 188 -0.73 16.08 -2.07
N CYS A 189 -0.82 16.54 -0.82
CA CYS A 189 -1.95 16.22 0.06
C CYS A 189 -3.27 16.69 -0.54
N ARG A 190 -3.36 17.94 -1.00
CA ARG A 190 -4.58 18.48 -1.64
C ARG A 190 -4.95 17.65 -2.87
N PHE A 191 -3.98 17.40 -3.76
CA PHE A 191 -4.19 16.58 -4.97
C PHE A 191 -4.81 15.22 -4.65
N VAL A 192 -4.27 14.51 -3.65
CA VAL A 192 -4.78 13.20 -3.23
C VAL A 192 -6.18 13.32 -2.64
N LEU A 193 -6.40 14.28 -1.74
CA LEU A 193 -7.69 14.46 -1.07
C LEU A 193 -8.78 14.87 -2.04
N ASP A 194 -8.52 15.76 -2.99
CA ASP A 194 -9.46 16.18 -4.02
C ASP A 194 -9.89 15.00 -4.90
N ALA A 195 -8.93 14.16 -5.32
CA ALA A 195 -9.22 12.95 -6.10
C ALA A 195 -10.01 11.89 -5.30
N VAL A 196 -9.74 11.76 -4.00
CA VAL A 196 -10.46 10.81 -3.13
C VAL A 196 -11.89 11.26 -2.88
N THR A 197 -12.14 12.56 -2.75
CA THR A 197 -13.48 13.12 -2.46
C THR A 197 -14.35 13.28 -3.71
N ALA A 198 -13.77 13.46 -4.89
CA ALA A 198 -14.50 13.63 -6.14
C ALA A 198 -15.28 12.37 -6.59
N GLU A 199 -14.91 11.19 -6.10
CA GLU A 199 -15.54 9.90 -6.45
C GLU A 199 -16.32 9.29 -5.26
N ALA A 200 -16.47 10.01 -4.15
CA ALA A 200 -17.28 9.61 -3.01
C ALA A 200 -18.71 10.12 -3.18
#